data_41bcdf524fa8b6455c80d659ee4612dd
#
_entry.id   41bcdf524fa8b6455c80d659ee4612dd
#
_cell.length_a   1.000
_cell.length_b   1.000
_cell.length_c   1.000
_cell.angle_alpha   90.00
_cell.angle_beta   90.00
_cell.angle_gamma   90.00
#
_symmetry.space_group_name_H-M   'P 1'
#
loop_
_entity.id
_entity.type
_entity.pdbx_description
1 polymer ?
#
loop_
_entity_poly.entity_id
_entity_poly.type
_entity_poly.pdbx_seq_one_letter_code
_entity_poly.pdbx_strand_id
1 'polypeptide(L)'
;MYMNRGVLWSVFLVVLSGLAAASWAEPTLIEKSLERMEASPPLSPEAFDFIVVADSNTLKPLEQSEVFRQCINEFNILKPDFVLHVGDIVLGGAAEGVPPQWDLFEEVIAECNPPVVALPGNHDISDEATENLWLERMGPTHYSFHYGNSFFVLLNSEEAGAIDRISDEQVAWLDEQLNSTTAQHIFVFLHRPYFSHEGDPDEAEARWRKHWSNVAATFAGHPVRAVFAGHRHMYLDCGVRDGVHYVICGGASVYGMHGTEEEGNFNHYLRVRVRGDDVSWAVIKPGAILPEDAATSARVDELYNIRHKWITADEVPVPIGAPASQDVEVTIRNPHESPMTSALRWELAPGWTVSPVEATYEAPAGGTADMTFHVKGDGPAGARFPVPAFRTTYSQTRHGPPVEVVQDLKLVPVLEARRAETQPRLDGQLGEWDSAQWMPLVYPVGFDARDTDDLSSKVAFLWDDAFLYMAVKTHDNEFYQPYAGDIVWSADNVELFLDDWSWGLSLTEKGPEVFLYWGVDVSPETVNTDVQLAVTRDGTEVVYEAAFPKSHLTPLTLVSGNSFRFNMLMNDLDPSGPQEKRHWLQLVPQRGSEGSQPPRVKVVLQE
;
A
#
# COMPACT_ATOMS: atom_id res chain seq x y z
N MET A 1 24.92 -26.64 57.49
CA MET A 1 24.52 -27.69 56.57
C MET A 1 23.61 -27.07 55.52
N TYR A 2 24.22 -26.44 54.52
CA TYR A 2 23.49 -25.73 53.47
C TYR A 2 23.29 -26.71 52.30
N MET A 3 22.04 -26.98 51.96
CA MET A 3 21.71 -27.70 50.75
C MET A 3 21.31 -26.69 49.66
N ASN A 4 22.18 -26.60 48.68
CA ASN A 4 22.00 -25.87 47.44
C ASN A 4 20.92 -26.59 46.60
N ARG A 5 19.83 -25.95 46.30
CA ARG A 5 18.87 -26.41 45.29
C ARG A 5 19.19 -25.69 43.99
N GLY A 6 19.93 -26.34 43.13
CA GLY A 6 20.10 -25.91 41.74
C GLY A 6 18.76 -26.01 41.01
N VAL A 7 18.32 -24.88 40.46
CA VAL A 7 17.24 -24.82 39.52
C VAL A 7 17.78 -25.27 38.17
N LEU A 8 17.34 -26.44 37.72
CA LEU A 8 17.61 -26.91 36.35
C LEU A 8 16.74 -26.04 35.40
N TRP A 9 17.38 -25.21 34.62
CA TRP A 9 16.80 -24.59 33.47
C TRP A 9 16.74 -25.60 32.32
N SER A 10 15.52 -25.98 31.96
CA SER A 10 15.32 -26.82 30.77
C SER A 10 15.41 -25.94 29.55
N VAL A 11 16.48 -26.05 28.80
CA VAL A 11 16.66 -25.51 27.47
C VAL A 11 15.76 -26.35 26.54
N PHE A 12 14.68 -25.78 26.02
CA PHE A 12 13.96 -26.38 24.92
C PHE A 12 14.61 -25.92 23.62
N LEU A 13 15.26 -26.89 22.98
CA LEU A 13 15.82 -26.81 21.65
C LEU A 13 14.73 -26.44 20.63
N VAL A 14 15.05 -25.51 19.74
CA VAL A 14 14.26 -25.28 18.53
C VAL A 14 14.18 -26.61 17.77
N VAL A 15 12.99 -27.17 17.64
CA VAL A 15 12.78 -28.35 16.82
C VAL A 15 12.69 -27.91 15.36
N LEU A 16 13.84 -27.90 14.69
CA LEU A 16 13.92 -27.90 13.24
C LEU A 16 13.48 -29.28 12.74
N SER A 17 12.26 -29.46 12.31
CA SER A 17 11.80 -30.62 11.58
C SER A 17 12.18 -30.49 10.10
N GLY A 18 13.33 -31.04 9.70
CA GLY A 18 13.63 -31.17 8.28
C GLY A 18 15.09 -31.43 7.96
N LEU A 19 15.47 -32.72 7.83
CA LEU A 19 16.57 -33.29 7.05
C LEU A 19 18.01 -32.88 7.34
N ALA A 20 18.71 -33.78 7.94
CA ALA A 20 20.17 -33.81 8.07
C ALA A 20 20.86 -33.88 6.70
N ALA A 21 21.45 -32.75 6.29
CA ALA A 21 22.66 -32.74 5.49
C ALA A 21 23.59 -31.73 6.19
N ALA A 22 24.63 -32.23 6.85
CA ALA A 22 25.65 -31.40 7.48
C ALA A 22 26.46 -30.68 6.38
N SER A 23 25.97 -29.51 5.97
CA SER A 23 26.79 -28.50 5.33
C SER A 23 27.14 -27.48 6.43
N TRP A 24 28.40 -27.09 6.50
CA TRP A 24 28.91 -26.03 7.38
C TRP A 24 28.49 -24.68 6.75
N ALA A 25 27.19 -24.42 6.66
CA ALA A 25 26.68 -23.09 6.29
C ALA A 25 26.96 -22.16 7.47
N GLU A 26 27.40 -20.96 7.21
CA GLU A 26 27.49 -19.92 8.25
C GLU A 26 26.10 -19.63 8.81
N PRO A 27 25.97 -19.42 10.12
CA PRO A 27 24.67 -19.08 10.70
C PRO A 27 24.14 -17.77 10.11
N THR A 28 22.85 -17.72 9.86
CA THR A 28 22.12 -16.58 9.31
C THR A 28 22.08 -15.38 10.28
N LEU A 29 21.57 -14.24 9.83
CA LEU A 29 21.47 -13.02 10.65
C LEU A 29 20.62 -13.27 11.90
N ILE A 30 19.45 -13.91 11.75
CA ILE A 30 18.53 -14.19 12.87
C ILE A 30 19.17 -15.17 13.85
N GLU A 31 19.79 -16.26 13.35
CA GLU A 31 20.47 -17.25 14.20
C GLU A 31 21.60 -16.61 15.01
N LYS A 32 22.48 -15.82 14.37
CA LYS A 32 23.55 -15.07 15.07
C LYS A 32 22.99 -14.12 16.14
N SER A 33 21.85 -13.48 15.85
CA SER A 33 21.21 -12.55 16.79
C SER A 33 20.61 -13.29 17.98
N LEU A 34 19.92 -14.42 17.76
CA LEU A 34 19.37 -15.25 18.84
C LEU A 34 20.47 -15.81 19.73
N GLU A 35 21.59 -16.29 19.16
CA GLU A 35 22.76 -16.74 19.93
C GLU A 35 23.35 -15.62 20.79
N ARG A 36 23.44 -14.38 20.26
CA ARG A 36 23.91 -13.22 21.01
C ARG A 36 22.98 -12.85 22.17
N MET A 37 21.65 -12.95 21.94
CA MET A 37 20.63 -12.68 22.97
C MET A 37 20.68 -13.74 24.08
N GLU A 38 20.88 -15.02 23.72
CA GLU A 38 21.06 -16.11 24.69
C GLU A 38 22.34 -15.93 25.52
N ALA A 39 23.42 -15.50 24.88
CA ALA A 39 24.70 -15.25 25.54
C ALA A 39 24.68 -14.00 26.44
N SER A 40 23.73 -13.09 26.23
CA SER A 40 23.58 -11.85 26.97
C SER A 40 22.13 -11.65 27.47
N PRO A 41 21.65 -12.51 28.39
CA PRO A 41 20.31 -12.38 28.94
C PRO A 41 20.15 -11.06 29.71
N PRO A 42 18.94 -10.55 29.91
CA PRO A 42 18.72 -9.31 30.63
C PRO A 42 19.21 -9.44 32.07
N LEU A 43 19.73 -8.34 32.64
CA LEU A 43 20.21 -8.30 34.03
C LEU A 43 19.13 -8.68 35.05
N SER A 44 17.88 -8.40 34.74
CA SER A 44 16.69 -8.88 35.45
C SER A 44 15.71 -9.46 34.41
N PRO A 45 15.21 -10.69 34.59
CA PRO A 45 14.22 -11.26 33.69
C PRO A 45 12.96 -10.40 33.52
N GLU A 46 12.65 -9.58 34.51
CA GLU A 46 11.47 -8.71 34.54
C GLU A 46 11.77 -7.27 34.07
N ALA A 47 12.99 -6.97 33.58
CA ALA A 47 13.36 -5.59 33.24
C ALA A 47 14.31 -5.56 32.02
N PHE A 48 13.73 -5.30 30.85
CA PHE A 48 14.46 -5.17 29.59
C PHE A 48 13.73 -4.24 28.63
N ASP A 49 14.41 -3.76 27.59
CA ASP A 49 13.87 -2.89 26.57
C ASP A 49 14.15 -3.49 25.17
N PHE A 50 13.21 -3.41 24.25
CA PHE A 50 13.45 -3.74 22.86
C PHE A 50 12.89 -2.68 21.92
N ILE A 51 13.40 -2.64 20.69
CA ILE A 51 12.92 -1.77 19.63
C ILE A 51 12.02 -2.58 18.71
N VAL A 52 10.94 -1.96 18.21
CA VAL A 52 10.14 -2.45 17.06
C VAL A 52 10.28 -1.43 15.94
N VAL A 53 10.65 -1.89 14.77
CA VAL A 53 10.83 -1.09 13.55
C VAL A 53 10.34 -1.88 12.35
N ALA A 54 9.80 -1.23 11.32
CA ALA A 54 9.34 -1.86 10.08
C ALA A 54 9.44 -0.91 8.90
N ASP A 55 9.30 -1.45 7.70
CA ASP A 55 9.16 -0.68 6.46
C ASP A 55 10.37 0.24 6.23
N SER A 56 11.56 -0.35 6.20
CA SER A 56 12.82 0.37 6.01
C SER A 56 13.26 0.48 4.54
N ASN A 57 12.54 -0.17 3.63
CA ASN A 57 12.79 -0.14 2.19
C ASN A 57 12.61 1.27 1.60
N THR A 58 13.09 1.48 0.37
CA THR A 58 12.93 2.74 -0.37
C THR A 58 12.44 2.44 -1.78
N LEU A 59 11.96 3.46 -2.52
CA LEU A 59 11.63 3.33 -3.96
C LEU A 59 12.85 3.04 -4.85
N LYS A 60 14.06 3.11 -4.30
CA LYS A 60 15.29 2.89 -5.04
C LYS A 60 15.98 1.62 -4.53
N PRO A 61 16.03 0.57 -5.32
CA PRO A 61 16.45 -0.75 -4.85
C PRO A 61 17.89 -0.81 -4.31
N LEU A 62 18.77 0.09 -4.74
CA LEU A 62 20.18 0.14 -4.31
C LEU A 62 20.51 1.37 -3.45
N GLU A 63 19.49 1.97 -2.82
CA GLU A 63 19.67 3.03 -1.84
C GLU A 63 19.02 2.61 -0.51
N GLN A 64 19.71 2.80 0.60
CA GLN A 64 19.12 2.63 1.92
C GLN A 64 18.59 3.97 2.44
N SER A 65 17.43 3.93 3.10
CA SER A 65 16.83 5.09 3.74
C SER A 65 17.80 5.79 4.70
N GLU A 66 18.04 7.09 4.52
CA GLU A 66 18.79 7.91 5.49
C GLU A 66 18.10 7.91 6.85
N VAL A 67 16.77 7.83 6.88
CA VAL A 67 15.97 7.72 8.10
C VAL A 67 16.30 6.41 8.83
N PHE A 68 16.38 5.29 8.12
CA PHE A 68 16.74 4.02 8.75
C PHE A 68 18.17 4.02 9.27
N ARG A 69 19.13 4.61 8.54
CA ARG A 69 20.50 4.82 9.06
C ARG A 69 20.51 5.67 10.33
N GLN A 70 19.68 6.71 10.38
CA GLN A 70 19.50 7.50 11.61
C GLN A 70 18.91 6.67 12.73
N CYS A 71 17.89 5.85 12.45
CA CYS A 71 17.32 4.92 13.44
C CYS A 71 18.40 3.99 14.03
N ILE A 72 19.26 3.38 13.19
CA ILE A 72 20.37 2.55 13.65
C ILE A 72 21.31 3.31 14.58
N ASN A 73 21.67 4.55 14.23
CA ASN A 73 22.50 5.38 15.11
C ASN A 73 21.81 5.62 16.47
N GLU A 74 20.50 5.86 16.48
CA GLU A 74 19.73 6.03 17.71
C GLU A 74 19.61 4.72 18.50
N PHE A 75 19.45 3.54 17.84
CA PHE A 75 19.51 2.23 18.50
C PHE A 75 20.84 2.01 19.22
N ASN A 76 21.95 2.41 18.61
CA ASN A 76 23.27 2.33 19.22
C ASN A 76 23.43 3.24 20.44
N ILE A 77 22.73 4.38 20.48
CA ILE A 77 22.69 5.30 21.63
C ILE A 77 21.76 4.78 22.73
N LEU A 78 20.56 4.31 22.34
CA LEU A 78 19.52 3.84 23.26
C LEU A 78 19.87 2.51 23.91
N LYS A 79 20.69 1.69 23.24
CA LYS A 79 21.18 0.37 23.70
C LYS A 79 20.04 -0.53 24.19
N PRO A 80 19.02 -0.80 23.35
CA PRO A 80 18.02 -1.81 23.69
C PRO A 80 18.70 -3.19 23.82
N ASP A 81 18.01 -4.11 24.47
CA ASP A 81 18.48 -5.48 24.55
C ASP A 81 18.52 -6.14 23.17
N PHE A 82 17.55 -5.84 22.29
CA PHE A 82 17.51 -6.23 20.87
C PHE A 82 16.60 -5.31 20.05
N VAL A 83 16.68 -5.45 18.73
CA VAL A 83 15.81 -4.81 17.74
C VAL A 83 15.01 -5.89 17.02
N LEU A 84 13.72 -5.66 16.80
CA LEU A 84 12.81 -6.51 16.06
C LEU A 84 12.30 -5.75 14.83
N HIS A 85 12.64 -6.23 13.64
CA HIS A 85 12.21 -5.65 12.37
C HIS A 85 10.98 -6.41 11.84
N VAL A 86 9.88 -5.70 11.55
CA VAL A 86 8.58 -6.28 11.24
C VAL A 86 8.29 -6.25 9.73
N GLY A 87 9.31 -6.57 8.92
CA GLY A 87 9.18 -6.74 7.47
C GLY A 87 9.35 -5.48 6.62
N ASP A 88 9.31 -5.69 5.32
CA ASP A 88 9.60 -4.70 4.27
C ASP A 88 10.99 -4.05 4.46
N ILE A 89 11.97 -4.93 4.45
CA ILE A 89 13.39 -4.59 4.62
C ILE A 89 13.99 -4.10 3.31
N VAL A 90 13.69 -4.81 2.22
CA VAL A 90 14.14 -4.51 0.85
C VAL A 90 12.95 -4.09 -0.02
N LEU A 91 13.20 -3.46 -1.16
CA LEU A 91 12.13 -3.09 -2.09
C LEU A 91 11.55 -4.32 -2.81
N GLY A 92 12.33 -5.40 -2.92
CA GLY A 92 11.92 -6.58 -3.65
C GLY A 92 11.99 -6.39 -5.17
N GLY A 93 11.06 -7.02 -5.87
CA GLY A 93 11.00 -7.04 -7.34
C GLY A 93 11.42 -8.41 -7.89
N ALA A 94 11.83 -8.45 -9.17
CA ALA A 94 12.28 -9.69 -9.79
C ALA A 94 13.45 -10.31 -9.03
N ALA A 95 13.42 -11.64 -8.84
CA ALA A 95 14.36 -12.38 -8.00
C ALA A 95 15.85 -12.10 -8.33
N GLU A 96 16.18 -11.81 -9.60
CA GLU A 96 17.53 -11.47 -10.04
C GLU A 96 18.03 -10.13 -9.51
N GLY A 97 17.12 -9.16 -9.27
CA GLY A 97 17.44 -7.82 -8.77
C GLY A 97 17.46 -7.71 -7.24
N VAL A 98 17.03 -8.74 -6.53
CA VAL A 98 16.88 -8.71 -5.06
C VAL A 98 18.19 -8.96 -4.31
N PRO A 99 19.11 -9.86 -4.73
CA PRO A 99 20.35 -10.12 -3.98
C PRO A 99 21.20 -8.89 -3.67
N PRO A 100 21.42 -7.91 -4.58
CA PRO A 100 22.17 -6.71 -4.27
C PRO A 100 21.49 -5.81 -3.22
N GLN A 101 20.16 -5.87 -3.09
CA GLN A 101 19.43 -5.13 -2.07
C GLN A 101 19.69 -5.72 -0.68
N TRP A 102 19.76 -7.06 -0.58
CA TRP A 102 20.16 -7.74 0.65
C TRP A 102 21.61 -7.45 1.02
N ASP A 103 22.53 -7.44 0.05
CA ASP A 103 23.94 -7.08 0.30
C ASP A 103 24.04 -5.68 0.92
N LEU A 104 23.27 -4.72 0.41
CA LEU A 104 23.20 -3.36 0.96
C LEU A 104 22.60 -3.34 2.37
N PHE A 105 21.51 -4.07 2.61
CA PHE A 105 20.92 -4.17 3.94
C PHE A 105 21.89 -4.78 4.94
N GLU A 106 22.57 -5.87 4.59
CA GLU A 106 23.57 -6.51 5.44
C GLU A 106 24.72 -5.57 5.80
N GLU A 107 25.17 -4.73 4.85
CA GLU A 107 26.18 -3.70 5.10
C GLU A 107 25.67 -2.68 6.14
N VAL A 108 24.43 -2.19 5.95
CA VAL A 108 23.84 -1.18 6.83
C VAL A 108 23.53 -1.74 8.22
N ILE A 109 22.97 -2.94 8.30
CA ILE A 109 22.62 -3.54 9.59
C ILE A 109 23.83 -3.97 10.40
N ALA A 110 24.97 -4.20 9.74
CA ALA A 110 26.24 -4.45 10.44
C ALA A 110 26.70 -3.28 11.31
N GLU A 111 26.20 -2.06 11.06
CA GLU A 111 26.43 -0.89 11.90
C GLU A 111 25.58 -0.91 13.19
N CYS A 112 24.56 -1.78 13.28
CA CYS A 112 23.70 -1.93 14.44
C CYS A 112 24.37 -2.77 15.54
N ASN A 113 24.65 -2.14 16.69
CA ASN A 113 25.27 -2.85 17.82
C ASN A 113 24.33 -3.81 18.55
N PRO A 114 23.04 -3.50 18.82
CA PRO A 114 22.10 -4.47 19.36
C PRO A 114 21.87 -5.66 18.43
N PRO A 115 21.56 -6.86 18.94
CA PRO A 115 21.09 -7.97 18.11
C PRO A 115 19.84 -7.59 17.33
N VAL A 116 19.70 -8.03 16.09
CA VAL A 116 18.55 -7.76 15.23
C VAL A 116 17.88 -9.06 14.85
N VAL A 117 16.60 -9.20 15.16
CA VAL A 117 15.74 -10.30 14.69
C VAL A 117 14.68 -9.70 13.76
N ALA A 118 14.17 -10.47 12.79
CA ALA A 118 13.25 -9.96 11.79
C ALA A 118 12.23 -11.01 11.35
N LEU A 119 11.13 -10.56 10.77
CA LEU A 119 10.19 -11.35 10.00
C LEU A 119 10.01 -10.71 8.61
N PRO A 120 9.61 -11.47 7.58
CA PRO A 120 9.46 -10.93 6.24
C PRO A 120 8.17 -10.11 6.05
N GLY A 121 8.24 -9.11 5.14
CA GLY A 121 7.10 -8.41 4.57
C GLY A 121 6.88 -8.77 3.10
N ASN A 122 5.85 -8.18 2.48
CA ASN A 122 5.47 -8.49 1.11
C ASN A 122 6.47 -7.99 0.04
N HIS A 123 7.35 -7.09 0.41
CA HIS A 123 8.48 -6.69 -0.42
C HIS A 123 9.68 -7.63 -0.29
N ASP A 124 9.79 -8.35 0.83
CA ASP A 124 10.87 -9.30 1.08
C ASP A 124 10.59 -10.68 0.44
N ILE A 125 9.32 -11.13 0.51
CA ILE A 125 8.85 -12.40 -0.05
C ILE A 125 7.62 -12.15 -0.92
N SER A 126 7.74 -12.44 -2.21
CA SER A 126 6.65 -12.39 -3.18
C SER A 126 6.41 -13.75 -3.86
N ASP A 127 7.41 -14.64 -3.83
CA ASP A 127 7.38 -15.95 -4.45
C ASP A 127 8.32 -16.94 -3.75
N GLU A 128 8.36 -18.19 -4.24
CA GLU A 128 9.25 -19.24 -3.73
C GLU A 128 10.75 -18.88 -3.87
N ALA A 129 11.13 -18.13 -4.89
CA ALA A 129 12.53 -17.76 -5.12
C ALA A 129 13.00 -16.72 -4.10
N THR A 130 12.19 -15.72 -3.82
CA THR A 130 12.47 -14.70 -2.80
C THR A 130 12.35 -15.25 -1.39
N GLU A 131 11.44 -16.21 -1.13
CA GLU A 131 11.40 -16.94 0.14
C GLU A 131 12.67 -17.76 0.37
N ASN A 132 13.17 -18.47 -0.65
CA ASN A 132 14.44 -19.20 -0.56
C ASN A 132 15.63 -18.25 -0.28
N LEU A 133 15.61 -17.06 -0.89
CA LEU A 133 16.63 -16.04 -0.66
C LEU A 133 16.58 -15.52 0.78
N TRP A 134 15.39 -15.29 1.34
CA TRP A 134 15.19 -14.94 2.74
C TRP A 134 15.76 -16.02 3.66
N LEU A 135 15.40 -17.30 3.43
CA LEU A 135 15.89 -18.43 4.23
C LEU A 135 17.42 -18.53 4.23
N GLU A 136 18.06 -18.24 3.10
CA GLU A 136 19.52 -18.24 2.96
C GLU A 136 20.19 -17.10 3.73
N ARG A 137 19.64 -15.87 3.63
CA ARG A 137 20.25 -14.65 4.15
C ARG A 137 19.85 -14.36 5.59
N MET A 138 18.55 -14.42 5.86
CA MET A 138 17.96 -13.99 7.14
C MET A 138 17.71 -15.15 8.09
N GLY A 139 17.27 -16.31 7.58
CA GLY A 139 16.94 -17.49 8.37
C GLY A 139 15.46 -17.84 8.36
N PRO A 140 14.88 -18.36 9.47
CA PRO A 140 13.50 -18.78 9.49
C PRO A 140 12.52 -17.63 9.21
N THR A 141 11.45 -17.92 8.48
CA THR A 141 10.41 -16.93 8.13
C THR A 141 9.40 -16.72 9.26
N HIS A 142 9.18 -17.75 10.10
CA HIS A 142 8.39 -17.67 11.33
C HIS A 142 9.07 -18.49 12.44
N TYR A 143 9.04 -17.97 13.65
CA TYR A 143 9.71 -18.59 14.81
C TYR A 143 9.28 -17.95 16.11
N SER A 144 9.73 -18.54 17.22
CA SER A 144 9.49 -18.00 18.55
C SER A 144 10.73 -18.09 19.41
N PHE A 145 10.82 -17.23 20.42
CA PHE A 145 11.90 -17.26 21.40
C PHE A 145 11.47 -16.68 22.75
N HIS A 146 12.18 -17.04 23.81
CA HIS A 146 12.01 -16.43 25.12
C HIS A 146 13.08 -15.38 25.37
N TYR A 147 12.69 -14.26 25.95
CA TYR A 147 13.62 -13.29 26.49
C TYR A 147 13.06 -12.67 27.78
N GLY A 148 13.82 -12.78 28.88
CA GLY A 148 13.34 -12.38 30.21
C GLY A 148 12.11 -13.19 30.64
N ASN A 149 11.05 -12.47 31.08
CA ASN A 149 9.76 -13.05 31.47
C ASN A 149 8.77 -13.14 30.30
N SER A 150 9.21 -12.89 29.09
CA SER A 150 8.36 -12.73 27.92
C SER A 150 8.65 -13.77 26.84
N PHE A 151 7.63 -14.06 26.03
CA PHE A 151 7.66 -14.94 24.88
C PHE A 151 7.31 -14.15 23.63
N PHE A 152 8.13 -14.28 22.60
CA PHE A 152 8.04 -13.56 21.34
C PHE A 152 7.69 -14.54 20.24
N VAL A 153 6.65 -14.23 19.46
CA VAL A 153 6.19 -15.05 18.34
C VAL A 153 6.17 -14.18 17.10
N LEU A 154 6.94 -14.60 16.10
CA LEU A 154 7.02 -13.94 14.80
C LEU A 154 6.31 -14.81 13.77
N LEU A 155 5.31 -14.24 13.09
CA LEU A 155 4.48 -14.90 12.09
C LEU A 155 4.83 -14.39 10.70
N ASN A 156 4.80 -15.27 9.71
CA ASN A 156 4.98 -14.91 8.31
C ASN A 156 3.62 -14.77 7.61
N SER A 157 3.27 -13.56 7.19
CA SER A 157 2.07 -13.28 6.40
C SER A 157 2.27 -13.42 4.88
N GLU A 158 3.52 -13.71 4.46
CA GLU A 158 3.97 -13.76 3.06
C GLU A 158 4.57 -15.14 2.72
N GLU A 159 4.06 -16.21 3.31
CA GLU A 159 4.50 -17.58 3.03
C GLU A 159 4.18 -17.94 1.57
N ALA A 160 5.17 -18.43 0.81
CA ALA A 160 4.96 -18.79 -0.59
C ALA A 160 3.83 -19.84 -0.71
N GLY A 161 2.82 -19.53 -1.55
CA GLY A 161 1.59 -20.31 -1.65
C GLY A 161 0.50 -19.94 -0.65
N ALA A 162 0.78 -19.06 0.31
CA ALA A 162 -0.16 -18.52 1.27
C ALA A 162 0.03 -17.01 1.48
N ILE A 163 0.40 -16.29 0.43
CA ILE A 163 0.60 -14.84 0.43
C ILE A 163 -0.64 -14.14 0.96
N ASP A 164 -0.44 -13.01 1.68
CA ASP A 164 -1.45 -12.19 2.32
C ASP A 164 -2.29 -12.90 3.42
N ARG A 165 -1.81 -13.98 4.00
CA ARG A 165 -2.48 -14.70 5.09
C ARG A 165 -1.51 -15.51 5.95
N ILE A 166 -1.98 -15.91 7.13
CA ILE A 166 -1.29 -16.93 7.93
C ILE A 166 -1.86 -18.30 7.53
N SER A 167 -0.99 -19.24 7.10
CA SER A 167 -1.41 -20.59 6.72
C SER A 167 -2.02 -21.37 7.88
N ASP A 168 -2.86 -22.36 7.59
CA ASP A 168 -3.46 -23.21 8.63
C ASP A 168 -2.39 -24.00 9.40
N GLU A 169 -1.29 -24.35 8.75
CA GLU A 169 -0.12 -25.00 9.35
C GLU A 169 0.54 -24.06 10.36
N GLN A 170 0.68 -22.79 10.01
CA GLN A 170 1.28 -21.79 10.90
C GLN A 170 0.34 -21.43 12.06
N VAL A 171 -0.99 -21.44 11.84
CA VAL A 171 -1.97 -21.27 12.93
C VAL A 171 -1.90 -22.43 13.92
N ALA A 172 -1.77 -23.67 13.42
CA ALA A 172 -1.61 -24.84 14.29
C ALA A 172 -0.30 -24.79 15.09
N TRP A 173 0.80 -24.39 14.44
CA TRP A 173 2.08 -24.16 15.10
C TRP A 173 1.98 -23.07 16.17
N LEU A 174 1.32 -21.95 15.89
CA LEU A 174 1.09 -20.88 16.85
C LEU A 174 0.34 -21.37 18.09
N ASP A 175 -0.73 -22.13 17.92
CA ASP A 175 -1.49 -22.72 19.03
C ASP A 175 -0.60 -23.63 19.89
N GLU A 176 0.25 -24.46 19.28
CA GLU A 176 1.23 -25.29 19.99
C GLU A 176 2.25 -24.42 20.78
N GLN A 177 2.77 -23.35 20.16
CA GLN A 177 3.71 -22.46 20.82
C GLN A 177 3.09 -21.76 22.03
N LEU A 178 1.88 -21.24 21.89
CA LEU A 178 1.17 -20.59 22.98
C LEU A 178 0.84 -21.54 24.13
N ASN A 179 0.46 -22.78 23.82
CA ASN A 179 0.21 -23.82 24.82
C ASN A 179 1.48 -24.34 25.51
N SER A 180 2.65 -24.17 24.91
CA SER A 180 3.95 -24.62 25.45
C SER A 180 4.59 -23.66 26.42
N THR A 181 4.18 -22.39 26.43
CA THR A 181 4.82 -21.34 27.24
C THR A 181 4.06 -21.05 28.54
N THR A 182 4.82 -20.63 29.55
CA THR A 182 4.30 -20.08 30.81
C THR A 182 4.80 -18.66 31.03
N ALA A 183 5.21 -17.98 29.96
CA ALA A 183 5.69 -16.62 30.03
C ALA A 183 4.61 -15.67 30.55
N GLN A 184 5.05 -14.64 31.28
CA GLN A 184 4.17 -13.64 31.86
C GLN A 184 3.55 -12.73 30.79
N HIS A 185 4.30 -12.45 29.73
CA HIS A 185 3.86 -11.67 28.58
C HIS A 185 4.12 -12.44 27.30
N ILE A 186 3.21 -12.33 26.35
CA ILE A 186 3.37 -12.82 24.99
C ILE A 186 3.24 -11.64 24.05
N PHE A 187 4.21 -11.48 23.16
CA PHE A 187 4.22 -10.49 22.09
C PHE A 187 4.15 -11.22 20.74
N VAL A 188 3.23 -10.81 19.89
CA VAL A 188 3.06 -11.39 18.55
C VAL A 188 3.41 -10.32 17.51
N PHE A 189 4.12 -10.72 16.47
CA PHE A 189 4.57 -9.85 15.39
C PHE A 189 4.21 -10.48 14.06
N LEU A 190 3.75 -9.66 13.12
CA LEU A 190 3.49 -10.03 11.73
C LEU A 190 3.59 -8.78 10.88
N HIS A 191 3.82 -8.93 9.56
CA HIS A 191 3.97 -7.75 8.72
C HIS A 191 2.62 -7.09 8.45
N ARG A 192 1.63 -7.81 7.92
CA ARG A 192 0.31 -7.24 7.58
C ARG A 192 -0.57 -7.05 8.80
N PRO A 193 -1.06 -5.83 9.09
CA PRO A 193 -1.89 -5.58 10.27
C PRO A 193 -3.30 -6.16 10.09
N TYR A 194 -3.84 -6.71 11.17
CA TYR A 194 -5.23 -7.17 11.16
C TYR A 194 -6.25 -6.06 11.42
N PHE A 195 -5.90 -5.11 12.27
CA PHE A 195 -6.70 -3.93 12.55
C PHE A 195 -5.96 -2.69 12.06
N SER A 196 -6.71 -1.82 11.42
CA SER A 196 -6.33 -0.47 11.05
C SER A 196 -7.43 0.49 11.48
N HIS A 197 -7.81 1.46 10.66
CA HIS A 197 -8.87 2.41 10.91
C HIS A 197 -10.09 2.16 10.02
N GLU A 198 -11.25 2.69 10.43
CA GLU A 198 -12.48 2.64 9.62
C GLU A 198 -12.33 3.49 8.37
N GLY A 199 -12.29 2.95 7.23
CA GLY A 199 -12.09 3.67 5.98
C GLY A 199 -10.77 3.38 5.31
N ASP A 200 -10.01 2.45 5.87
CA ASP A 200 -8.91 1.83 5.15
C ASP A 200 -9.47 1.15 3.89
N PRO A 201 -9.11 1.62 2.67
CA PRO A 201 -9.77 1.19 1.44
C PRO A 201 -9.30 -0.15 0.92
N ASP A 202 -8.35 -0.79 1.59
CA ASP A 202 -7.76 -2.02 1.08
C ASP A 202 -8.74 -3.19 1.24
N GLU A 203 -9.40 -3.56 0.13
CA GLU A 203 -10.27 -4.74 0.08
C GLU A 203 -9.51 -6.05 0.34
N ALA A 204 -8.20 -6.11 0.10
CA ALA A 204 -7.35 -7.22 0.50
C ALA A 204 -7.41 -7.44 2.02
N GLU A 205 -7.52 -6.38 2.82
CA GLU A 205 -7.76 -6.51 4.25
C GLU A 205 -9.07 -7.23 4.60
N ALA A 206 -10.12 -7.09 3.81
CA ALA A 206 -11.37 -7.81 4.04
C ALA A 206 -11.17 -9.34 3.93
N ARG A 207 -10.33 -9.77 2.98
CA ARG A 207 -9.92 -11.18 2.84
C ARG A 207 -9.01 -11.60 3.99
N TRP A 208 -8.04 -10.77 4.32
CA TRP A 208 -7.13 -10.93 5.43
C TRP A 208 -7.86 -11.04 6.77
N ARG A 209 -8.80 -10.14 7.06
CA ARG A 209 -9.64 -10.18 8.27
C ARG A 209 -10.40 -11.49 8.42
N LYS A 210 -10.84 -12.11 7.33
CA LYS A 210 -11.55 -13.40 7.36
C LYS A 210 -10.66 -14.52 7.87
N HIS A 211 -9.37 -14.52 7.52
CA HIS A 211 -8.41 -15.52 8.00
C HIS A 211 -7.93 -15.23 9.42
N TRP A 212 -7.83 -13.94 9.79
CA TRP A 212 -7.34 -13.54 11.11
C TRP A 212 -8.18 -14.04 12.27
N SER A 213 -9.48 -14.27 12.11
CA SER A 213 -10.33 -14.82 13.15
C SER A 213 -9.79 -16.14 13.72
N ASN A 214 -9.14 -16.97 12.91
CA ASN A 214 -8.50 -18.21 13.33
C ASN A 214 -7.26 -17.93 14.17
N VAL A 215 -6.43 -16.98 13.75
CA VAL A 215 -5.23 -16.56 14.50
C VAL A 215 -5.62 -15.95 15.85
N ALA A 216 -6.56 -15.01 15.87
CA ALA A 216 -7.02 -14.37 17.10
C ALA A 216 -7.68 -15.34 18.09
N ALA A 217 -8.31 -16.39 17.57
CA ALA A 217 -8.91 -17.43 18.42
C ALA A 217 -7.87 -18.20 19.26
N THR A 218 -6.63 -18.32 18.75
CA THR A 218 -5.53 -18.98 19.50
C THR A 218 -5.08 -18.16 20.71
N PHE A 219 -5.34 -16.84 20.74
CA PHE A 219 -4.95 -15.98 21.85
C PHE A 219 -5.81 -16.18 23.10
N ALA A 220 -6.97 -16.82 22.96
CA ALA A 220 -7.91 -16.99 24.07
C ALA A 220 -7.29 -17.78 25.24
N GLY A 221 -7.27 -17.16 26.42
CA GLY A 221 -6.71 -17.77 27.64
C GLY A 221 -5.19 -17.65 27.78
N HIS A 222 -4.49 -17.03 26.83
CA HIS A 222 -3.07 -16.74 26.89
C HIS A 222 -2.81 -15.25 27.19
N PRO A 223 -1.72 -14.91 27.89
CA PRO A 223 -1.38 -13.51 28.25
C PRO A 223 -0.75 -12.76 27.05
N VAL A 224 -1.43 -12.77 25.89
CA VAL A 224 -1.00 -11.99 24.73
C VAL A 224 -1.17 -10.52 25.03
N ARG A 225 -0.07 -9.82 25.16
CA ARG A 225 -0.01 -8.42 25.60
C ARG A 225 -0.24 -7.47 24.44
N ALA A 226 0.47 -7.69 23.34
CA ALA A 226 0.36 -6.85 22.16
C ALA A 226 0.65 -7.61 20.88
N VAL A 227 0.07 -7.12 19.79
CA VAL A 227 0.38 -7.49 18.40
C VAL A 227 0.93 -6.26 17.71
N PHE A 228 2.15 -6.37 17.16
CA PHE A 228 2.80 -5.32 16.39
C PHE A 228 2.86 -5.71 14.91
N ALA A 229 2.57 -4.75 14.04
CA ALA A 229 2.58 -4.93 12.58
C ALA A 229 3.25 -3.77 11.86
N GLY A 230 3.69 -3.99 10.63
CA GLY A 230 4.17 -3.01 9.67
C GLY A 230 3.17 -2.75 8.55
N HIS A 231 3.67 -2.77 7.29
CA HIS A 231 2.91 -2.73 6.03
C HIS A 231 2.18 -1.41 5.75
N ARG A 232 1.53 -0.85 6.74
CA ARG A 232 0.96 0.48 6.65
C ARG A 232 2.02 1.48 7.07
N HIS A 233 2.43 2.34 6.15
CA HIS A 233 3.52 3.29 6.37
C HIS A 233 3.08 4.42 7.31
N MET A 234 2.63 4.04 8.51
CA MET A 234 2.12 4.95 9.54
C MET A 234 2.35 4.37 10.93
N TYR A 235 2.31 5.22 11.95
CA TYR A 235 2.08 4.80 13.32
C TYR A 235 0.58 4.81 13.61
N LEU A 236 0.05 3.74 14.20
CA LEU A 236 -1.34 3.72 14.65
C LEU A 236 -1.50 2.87 15.90
N ASP A 237 -2.01 3.48 16.98
CA ASP A 237 -2.55 2.76 18.13
C ASP A 237 -3.99 2.31 17.81
N CYS A 238 -4.15 1.04 17.44
CA CYS A 238 -5.44 0.45 17.10
C CYS A 238 -6.28 0.10 18.35
N GLY A 239 -5.73 0.33 19.56
CA GLY A 239 -6.39 0.07 20.83
C GLY A 239 -6.43 -1.40 21.23
N VAL A 240 -7.15 -1.66 22.31
CA VAL A 240 -7.26 -3.02 22.90
C VAL A 240 -8.53 -3.69 22.44
N ARG A 241 -8.42 -4.94 21.94
CA ARG A 241 -9.53 -5.79 21.50
C ARG A 241 -9.36 -7.18 22.13
N ASP A 242 -10.37 -7.66 22.82
CA ASP A 242 -10.36 -8.94 23.53
C ASP A 242 -9.15 -9.13 24.47
N GLY A 243 -8.67 -8.01 25.07
CA GLY A 243 -7.54 -8.00 25.98
C GLY A 243 -6.16 -7.88 25.33
N VAL A 244 -6.08 -7.87 24.01
CA VAL A 244 -4.85 -7.73 23.20
C VAL A 244 -4.75 -6.32 22.64
N HIS A 245 -3.59 -5.67 22.78
CA HIS A 245 -3.32 -4.36 22.22
C HIS A 245 -2.74 -4.50 20.79
N TYR A 246 -3.29 -3.79 19.81
CA TYR A 246 -2.85 -3.83 18.42
C TYR A 246 -2.19 -2.52 18.03
N VAL A 247 -1.01 -2.60 17.42
CA VAL A 247 -0.20 -1.43 17.06
C VAL A 247 0.41 -1.61 15.68
N ILE A 248 0.31 -0.58 14.84
CA ILE A 248 1.00 -0.49 13.56
C ILE A 248 2.23 0.38 13.74
N CYS A 249 3.37 -0.07 13.20
CA CYS A 249 4.68 0.59 13.30
C CYS A 249 5.44 0.50 11.98
N GLY A 250 4.93 1.10 10.90
CA GLY A 250 5.48 1.04 9.54
C GLY A 250 6.19 2.33 9.13
N GLY A 251 7.20 2.80 9.87
CA GLY A 251 7.70 4.16 9.71
C GLY A 251 9.21 4.36 9.54
N ALA A 252 9.99 3.34 9.20
CA ALA A 252 11.44 3.52 9.09
C ALA A 252 11.92 4.08 7.74
N SER A 253 11.01 4.38 6.82
CA SER A 253 11.30 5.01 5.52
C SER A 253 10.36 6.20 5.27
N VAL A 254 10.77 7.14 4.43
CA VAL A 254 9.91 8.25 3.97
C VAL A 254 8.98 7.85 2.84
N TYR A 255 9.11 6.63 2.33
CA TYR A 255 8.34 6.13 1.22
C TYR A 255 6.93 5.73 1.64
N GLY A 256 5.93 6.06 0.82
CA GLY A 256 4.56 5.60 1.00
C GLY A 256 3.76 6.26 2.13
N MET A 257 4.32 7.26 2.82
CA MET A 257 3.59 8.00 3.84
C MET A 257 2.67 9.03 3.19
N HIS A 258 1.36 8.89 3.41
CA HIS A 258 0.34 9.77 2.86
C HIS A 258 -0.59 10.26 3.97
N GLY A 259 -0.67 11.58 4.16
CA GLY A 259 -1.51 12.19 5.19
C GLY A 259 -0.73 13.09 6.14
N THR A 260 -1.31 13.38 7.27
CA THR A 260 -0.75 14.27 8.29
C THR A 260 -0.08 13.50 9.43
N GLU A 261 0.75 14.18 10.21
CA GLU A 261 1.32 13.60 11.44
C GLU A 261 0.24 13.15 12.43
N GLU A 262 -0.92 13.82 12.49
CA GLU A 262 -2.05 13.41 13.34
C GLU A 262 -2.71 12.11 12.88
N GLU A 263 -2.50 11.73 11.62
CA GLU A 263 -2.92 10.46 11.04
C GLU A 263 -1.85 9.38 11.19
N GLY A 264 -0.77 9.65 11.89
CA GLY A 264 0.33 8.73 12.10
C GLY A 264 1.38 8.73 10.99
N ASN A 265 1.27 9.63 10.00
CA ASN A 265 2.17 9.68 8.85
C ASN A 265 3.44 10.46 9.18
N PHE A 266 4.35 9.83 9.89
CA PHE A 266 5.67 10.34 10.23
C PHE A 266 6.67 9.20 10.44
N ASN A 267 7.94 9.46 10.17
CA ASN A 267 8.98 8.47 10.43
C ASN A 267 9.09 8.14 11.91
N HIS A 268 9.15 6.86 12.26
CA HIS A 268 9.18 6.41 13.65
C HIS A 268 9.71 4.98 13.81
N TYR A 269 10.00 4.68 15.05
CA TYR A 269 10.16 3.34 15.61
C TYR A 269 9.63 3.33 17.04
N LEU A 270 9.41 2.15 17.62
CA LEU A 270 8.94 2.01 18.99
C LEU A 270 10.06 1.54 19.90
N ARG A 271 10.14 2.09 21.10
CA ARG A 271 10.91 1.52 22.20
C ARG A 271 9.96 0.92 23.22
N VAL A 272 9.88 -0.40 23.25
CA VAL A 272 9.03 -1.15 24.18
C VAL A 272 9.82 -1.45 25.46
N ARG A 273 9.19 -1.25 26.60
CA ARG A 273 9.78 -1.45 27.93
C ARG A 273 8.96 -2.45 28.71
N VAL A 274 9.62 -3.47 29.23
CA VAL A 274 9.04 -4.46 30.16
C VAL A 274 9.60 -4.20 31.55
N ARG A 275 8.71 -4.05 32.53
CA ARG A 275 9.06 -3.84 33.95
C ARG A 275 8.09 -4.60 34.84
N GLY A 276 8.36 -5.88 35.11
CA GLY A 276 7.44 -6.77 35.83
C GLY A 276 6.14 -6.97 35.04
N ASP A 277 5.01 -6.60 35.65
CA ASP A 277 3.69 -6.65 35.01
C ASP A 277 3.44 -5.48 34.03
N ASP A 278 4.26 -4.41 34.13
CA ASP A 278 4.08 -3.20 33.33
C ASP A 278 4.79 -3.33 31.98
N VAL A 279 4.03 -3.11 30.92
CA VAL A 279 4.53 -3.02 29.53
C VAL A 279 4.04 -1.73 28.95
N SER A 280 4.98 -0.93 28.46
CA SER A 280 4.72 0.36 27.82
C SER A 280 5.66 0.58 26.64
N TRP A 281 5.30 1.47 25.75
CA TRP A 281 6.20 1.88 24.66
C TRP A 281 6.19 3.39 24.48
N ALA A 282 7.29 3.89 23.95
CA ALA A 282 7.42 5.25 23.47
C ALA A 282 7.52 5.23 21.95
N VAL A 283 6.79 6.12 21.30
CA VAL A 283 6.92 6.38 19.88
C VAL A 283 8.06 7.38 19.68
N ILE A 284 9.09 6.94 18.97
CA ILE A 284 10.27 7.77 18.72
C ILE A 284 10.27 8.18 17.27
N LYS A 285 9.97 9.45 17.03
CA LYS A 285 10.25 10.10 15.76
C LYS A 285 11.75 10.45 15.77
N PRO A 286 12.53 10.09 14.75
CA PRO A 286 13.96 10.40 14.73
C PRO A 286 14.23 11.87 15.14
N GLY A 287 14.94 12.06 16.25
CA GLY A 287 15.16 13.37 16.89
C GLY A 287 14.08 13.86 17.88
N ALA A 288 12.96 13.10 18.09
CA ALA A 288 11.89 13.45 19.03
C ALA A 288 11.28 12.20 19.68
N ILE A 289 10.54 12.40 20.77
CA ILE A 289 9.77 11.34 21.44
C ILE A 289 8.31 11.79 21.47
N LEU A 290 7.40 10.94 21.02
CA LEU A 290 5.96 11.18 21.01
C LEU A 290 5.26 10.29 22.03
N PRO A 291 4.05 10.66 22.52
CA PRO A 291 3.26 9.80 23.38
C PRO A 291 2.72 8.59 22.60
N GLU A 292 2.33 7.53 23.31
CA GLU A 292 1.79 6.30 22.70
C GLU A 292 0.48 6.52 21.92
N ASP A 293 -0.29 7.54 22.28
CA ASP A 293 -1.52 7.97 21.63
C ASP A 293 -1.30 9.08 20.57
N ALA A 294 -0.09 9.21 20.04
CA ALA A 294 0.26 10.20 19.01
C ALA A 294 -0.63 10.11 17.77
N ALA A 295 -1.11 8.89 17.42
CA ALA A 295 -2.18 8.66 16.47
C ALA A 295 -3.03 7.46 16.94
N THR A 296 -4.35 7.65 16.99
CA THR A 296 -5.30 6.62 17.42
C THR A 296 -6.33 6.34 16.33
N SER A 297 -6.87 5.11 16.26
CA SER A 297 -7.94 4.76 15.31
C SER A 297 -9.12 5.72 15.41
N ALA A 298 -9.53 6.12 16.62
CA ALA A 298 -10.65 7.05 16.81
C ALA A 298 -10.40 8.43 16.16
N ARG A 299 -9.15 8.93 16.23
CA ARG A 299 -8.79 10.19 15.58
C ARG A 299 -8.67 10.03 14.06
N VAL A 300 -8.06 8.97 13.60
CA VAL A 300 -7.92 8.69 12.16
C VAL A 300 -9.28 8.48 11.51
N ASP A 301 -10.19 7.72 12.14
CA ASP A 301 -11.58 7.57 11.68
C ASP A 301 -12.33 8.90 11.63
N GLU A 302 -12.15 9.76 12.63
CA GLU A 302 -12.74 11.09 12.62
C GLU A 302 -12.21 11.95 11.45
N LEU A 303 -10.89 11.97 11.24
CA LEU A 303 -10.24 12.68 10.13
C LEU A 303 -10.71 12.15 8.76
N TYR A 304 -10.75 10.83 8.61
CA TYR A 304 -11.28 10.19 7.42
C TYR A 304 -12.74 10.59 7.15
N ASN A 305 -13.60 10.50 8.18
CA ASN A 305 -15.00 10.88 8.05
C ASN A 305 -15.15 12.37 7.68
N ILE A 306 -14.37 13.27 8.29
CA ILE A 306 -14.40 14.70 7.95
C ILE A 306 -14.06 14.90 6.47
N ARG A 307 -12.99 14.27 5.99
CA ARG A 307 -12.45 14.48 4.63
C ARG A 307 -13.25 13.79 3.52
N HIS A 308 -13.87 12.64 3.82
CA HIS A 308 -14.46 11.78 2.79
C HIS A 308 -15.98 11.61 2.89
N LYS A 309 -16.57 11.80 4.10
CA LYS A 309 -18.00 11.55 4.33
C LYS A 309 -18.76 12.78 4.82
N TRP A 310 -18.11 13.68 5.57
CA TRP A 310 -18.80 14.83 6.16
C TRP A 310 -18.61 16.13 5.37
N ILE A 311 -17.57 16.19 4.55
CA ILE A 311 -17.39 17.24 3.56
C ILE A 311 -17.40 16.57 2.19
N THR A 312 -18.43 16.84 1.39
CA THR A 312 -18.60 16.28 0.06
C THR A 312 -18.86 17.35 -0.96
N ALA A 313 -18.39 17.16 -2.18
CA ALA A 313 -18.68 18.03 -3.30
C ALA A 313 -19.13 17.18 -4.49
N ASP A 314 -20.01 17.75 -5.32
CA ASP A 314 -20.44 17.13 -6.56
C ASP A 314 -19.27 16.90 -7.52
N GLU A 315 -19.38 15.85 -8.30
CA GLU A 315 -18.50 15.63 -9.44
C GLU A 315 -18.80 16.60 -10.58
N VAL A 316 -17.75 17.00 -11.29
CA VAL A 316 -17.81 17.86 -12.48
C VAL A 316 -17.50 17.01 -13.71
N PRO A 317 -18.49 16.30 -14.30
CA PRO A 317 -18.27 15.53 -15.52
C PRO A 317 -18.09 16.48 -16.71
N VAL A 318 -16.95 16.33 -17.42
CA VAL A 318 -16.62 17.16 -18.59
C VAL A 318 -16.25 16.26 -19.76
N PRO A 319 -17.03 16.31 -20.87
CA PRO A 319 -16.65 15.60 -22.09
C PRO A 319 -15.29 16.04 -22.61
N ILE A 320 -14.49 15.09 -23.08
CA ILE A 320 -13.16 15.40 -23.64
C ILE A 320 -13.33 16.37 -24.82
N GLY A 321 -12.57 17.48 -24.77
CA GLY A 321 -12.62 18.56 -25.76
C GLY A 321 -13.70 19.63 -25.50
N ALA A 322 -14.54 19.49 -24.47
CA ALA A 322 -15.52 20.50 -24.08
C ALA A 322 -15.04 21.38 -22.91
N PRO A 323 -15.49 22.66 -22.79
CA PRO A 323 -15.23 23.47 -21.61
C PRO A 323 -16.09 22.98 -20.43
N ALA A 324 -15.56 23.13 -19.20
CA ALA A 324 -16.33 22.93 -17.99
C ALA A 324 -17.18 24.16 -17.70
N SER A 325 -18.48 24.00 -17.39
CA SER A 325 -19.33 25.09 -16.88
C SER A 325 -20.57 24.49 -16.22
N GLN A 326 -20.60 24.45 -14.89
CA GLN A 326 -21.75 23.92 -14.13
C GLN A 326 -21.76 24.39 -12.68
N ASP A 327 -22.91 24.22 -12.03
CA ASP A 327 -23.04 24.40 -10.59
C ASP A 327 -22.55 23.16 -9.85
N VAL A 328 -21.85 23.37 -8.74
CA VAL A 328 -21.30 22.35 -7.84
C VAL A 328 -21.86 22.60 -6.46
N GLU A 329 -22.55 21.62 -5.91
CA GLU A 329 -23.00 21.65 -4.53
C GLU A 329 -21.89 21.09 -3.63
N VAL A 330 -21.59 21.83 -2.55
CA VAL A 330 -20.71 21.38 -1.47
C VAL A 330 -21.55 21.22 -0.22
N THR A 331 -21.60 20.01 0.32
CA THR A 331 -22.35 19.67 1.52
C THR A 331 -21.41 19.47 2.70
N ILE A 332 -21.70 20.17 3.80
CA ILE A 332 -21.02 20.01 5.09
C ILE A 332 -21.98 19.35 6.07
N ARG A 333 -21.69 18.11 6.47
CA ARG A 333 -22.45 17.38 7.49
C ARG A 333 -21.85 17.62 8.87
N ASN A 334 -22.70 17.93 9.83
CA ASN A 334 -22.35 18.06 11.25
C ASN A 334 -23.07 16.97 12.08
N PRO A 335 -22.43 15.85 12.40
CA PRO A 335 -23.03 14.78 13.22
C PRO A 335 -23.01 15.09 14.72
N HIS A 336 -22.49 16.24 15.14
CA HIS A 336 -22.32 16.60 16.55
C HIS A 336 -23.55 17.34 17.11
N GLU A 337 -23.61 17.43 18.43
CA GLU A 337 -24.76 18.01 19.16
C GLU A 337 -24.79 19.54 19.20
N SER A 338 -23.73 20.21 18.75
CA SER A 338 -23.63 21.66 18.68
C SER A 338 -23.56 22.15 17.24
N PRO A 339 -24.14 23.30 16.90
CA PRO A 339 -24.02 23.86 15.56
C PRO A 339 -22.56 24.25 15.25
N MET A 340 -22.21 24.20 13.99
CA MET A 340 -20.88 24.55 13.49
C MET A 340 -21.00 25.67 12.44
N THR A 341 -20.24 26.75 12.65
CA THR A 341 -20.15 27.86 11.70
C THR A 341 -18.73 28.02 11.21
N SER A 342 -18.53 28.15 9.91
CA SER A 342 -17.24 28.41 9.28
C SER A 342 -17.42 29.08 7.91
N ALA A 343 -16.31 29.29 7.20
CA ALA A 343 -16.30 29.75 5.82
C ALA A 343 -15.63 28.74 4.91
N LEU A 344 -16.12 28.63 3.70
CA LEU A 344 -15.51 27.86 2.62
C LEU A 344 -14.98 28.83 1.58
N ARG A 345 -13.70 28.71 1.23
CA ARG A 345 -13.04 29.57 0.25
C ARG A 345 -12.36 28.75 -0.83
N TRP A 346 -12.57 29.11 -2.09
CA TRP A 346 -11.93 28.51 -3.24
C TRP A 346 -10.56 29.15 -3.54
N GLU A 347 -9.58 28.30 -3.75
CA GLU A 347 -8.27 28.60 -4.30
C GLU A 347 -8.32 28.29 -5.80
N LEU A 348 -8.14 29.32 -6.64
CA LEU A 348 -8.34 29.17 -8.07
C LEU A 348 -7.08 28.63 -8.76
N ALA A 349 -7.26 27.68 -9.67
CA ALA A 349 -6.22 27.20 -10.57
C ALA A 349 -6.22 28.03 -11.89
N PRO A 350 -5.08 28.08 -12.61
CA PRO A 350 -5.00 28.77 -13.90
C PRO A 350 -6.05 28.28 -14.90
N GLY A 351 -6.79 29.22 -15.52
CA GLY A 351 -7.86 28.91 -16.47
C GLY A 351 -9.20 28.52 -15.84
N TRP A 352 -9.33 28.62 -14.52
CA TRP A 352 -10.56 28.35 -13.80
C TRP A 352 -11.12 29.59 -13.13
N THR A 353 -12.45 29.65 -13.03
CA THR A 353 -13.20 30.63 -12.25
C THR A 353 -14.25 29.92 -11.41
N VAL A 354 -14.49 30.45 -10.20
CA VAL A 354 -15.53 29.95 -9.28
C VAL A 354 -16.31 31.14 -8.72
N SER A 355 -17.63 31.05 -8.64
CA SER A 355 -18.50 32.11 -8.12
C SER A 355 -19.65 31.55 -7.28
N PRO A 356 -19.85 32.02 -6.03
CA PRO A 356 -18.94 32.92 -5.30
C PRO A 356 -17.61 32.24 -4.99
N VAL A 357 -16.54 33.02 -4.79
CA VAL A 357 -15.24 32.48 -4.44
C VAL A 357 -15.15 32.13 -2.95
N GLU A 358 -16.06 32.66 -2.14
CA GLU A 358 -16.16 32.43 -0.70
C GLU A 358 -17.61 32.45 -0.26
N ALA A 359 -17.98 31.55 0.67
CA ALA A 359 -19.29 31.50 1.31
C ALA A 359 -19.14 31.12 2.77
N THR A 360 -19.95 31.75 3.64
CA THR A 360 -20.08 31.31 5.04
C THR A 360 -21.23 30.33 5.18
N TYR A 361 -21.10 29.38 6.10
CA TYR A 361 -22.14 28.39 6.37
C TYR A 361 -22.36 28.19 7.87
N GLU A 362 -23.56 27.74 8.22
CA GLU A 362 -23.90 27.21 9.53
C GLU A 362 -24.52 25.83 9.35
N ALA A 363 -23.81 24.78 9.83
CA ALA A 363 -24.32 23.42 9.87
C ALA A 363 -24.96 23.16 11.24
N PRO A 364 -26.28 22.96 11.33
CA PRO A 364 -26.97 22.76 12.61
C PRO A 364 -26.53 21.44 13.25
N ALA A 365 -26.77 21.32 14.56
CA ALA A 365 -26.52 20.07 15.29
C ALA A 365 -27.26 18.89 14.62
N GLY A 366 -26.53 17.83 14.29
CA GLY A 366 -27.04 16.64 13.60
C GLY A 366 -27.50 16.87 12.15
N GLY A 367 -27.21 18.04 11.55
CA GLY A 367 -27.71 18.45 10.23
C GLY A 367 -26.60 18.68 9.19
N THR A 368 -27.01 19.34 8.09
CA THR A 368 -26.13 19.71 6.97
C THR A 368 -26.21 21.18 6.65
N ALA A 369 -25.17 21.69 5.99
CA ALA A 369 -25.17 22.97 5.28
C ALA A 369 -24.76 22.73 3.84
N ASP A 370 -25.61 23.18 2.90
CA ASP A 370 -25.38 23.01 1.47
C ASP A 370 -25.06 24.37 0.84
N MET A 371 -24.05 24.41 -0.01
CA MET A 371 -23.59 25.63 -0.68
C MET A 371 -23.39 25.35 -2.17
N THR A 372 -23.89 26.24 -3.04
CA THR A 372 -23.76 26.11 -4.49
C THR A 372 -22.72 27.08 -5.03
N PHE A 373 -21.82 26.58 -5.87
CA PHE A 373 -20.79 27.36 -6.54
C PHE A 373 -20.83 27.10 -8.05
N HIS A 374 -20.82 28.14 -8.85
CA HIS A 374 -20.70 28.00 -10.30
C HIS A 374 -19.21 27.90 -10.67
N VAL A 375 -18.79 26.76 -11.21
CA VAL A 375 -17.41 26.52 -11.66
C VAL A 375 -17.34 26.60 -13.18
N LYS A 376 -16.30 27.24 -13.70
CA LYS A 376 -16.04 27.33 -15.12
C LYS A 376 -14.54 27.18 -15.40
N GLY A 377 -14.21 26.24 -16.29
CA GLY A 377 -12.85 26.02 -16.83
C GLY A 377 -12.79 26.47 -18.28
N ASP A 378 -11.86 27.38 -18.60
CA ASP A 378 -11.70 27.94 -19.95
C ASP A 378 -10.78 27.05 -20.81
N GLY A 379 -11.23 26.72 -22.02
CA GLY A 379 -10.40 26.17 -23.09
C GLY A 379 -10.90 24.87 -23.71
N PRO A 380 -10.40 24.57 -24.93
CA PRO A 380 -10.86 23.44 -25.74
C PRO A 380 -10.34 22.07 -25.27
N ALA A 381 -9.53 22.02 -24.24
CA ALA A 381 -8.88 20.79 -23.76
C ALA A 381 -9.62 20.14 -22.57
N GLY A 382 -10.89 20.47 -22.35
CA GLY A 382 -11.80 19.80 -21.40
C GLY A 382 -11.25 19.71 -19.98
N ALA A 383 -10.75 18.59 -19.62
CA ALA A 383 -10.20 18.31 -18.31
C ALA A 383 -8.79 18.91 -18.16
N ARG A 384 -8.66 19.98 -17.41
CA ARG A 384 -7.35 20.59 -17.11
C ARG A 384 -7.04 20.52 -15.63
N PHE A 385 -5.94 19.87 -15.36
CA PHE A 385 -5.29 19.94 -14.05
C PHE A 385 -4.13 20.95 -14.11
N PRO A 386 -3.82 21.65 -13.01
CA PRO A 386 -4.50 21.54 -11.71
C PRO A 386 -5.91 22.12 -11.74
N VAL A 387 -6.80 21.60 -10.90
CA VAL A 387 -8.16 22.08 -10.69
C VAL A 387 -8.22 23.05 -9.52
N PRO A 388 -9.30 23.88 -9.36
CA PRO A 388 -9.52 24.64 -8.14
C PRO A 388 -9.67 23.72 -6.93
N ALA A 389 -9.20 24.19 -5.79
CA ALA A 389 -9.44 23.53 -4.51
C ALA A 389 -10.24 24.46 -3.58
N PHE A 390 -11.06 23.90 -2.70
CA PHE A 390 -11.65 24.69 -1.63
C PHE A 390 -11.03 24.35 -0.29
N ARG A 391 -11.02 25.35 0.59
CA ARG A 391 -10.50 25.24 1.96
C ARG A 391 -11.60 25.61 2.95
N THR A 392 -11.74 24.84 4.02
CA THR A 392 -12.60 25.15 5.15
C THR A 392 -12.05 24.59 6.44
N THR A 393 -12.47 25.14 7.58
CA THR A 393 -12.15 24.59 8.91
C THR A 393 -13.33 23.84 9.46
N TYR A 394 -13.16 22.54 9.73
CA TYR A 394 -14.13 21.73 10.43
C TYR A 394 -13.87 21.84 11.94
N SER A 395 -14.73 22.59 12.64
CA SER A 395 -14.47 23.02 14.03
C SER A 395 -15.01 22.06 15.10
N GLN A 396 -15.96 21.19 14.74
CA GLN A 396 -16.59 20.25 15.67
C GLN A 396 -15.89 18.90 15.58
N THR A 397 -14.96 18.62 16.51
CA THR A 397 -14.20 17.38 16.61
C THR A 397 -14.33 16.81 18.03
N ARG A 398 -14.19 15.50 18.18
CA ARG A 398 -14.24 14.79 19.47
C ARG A 398 -12.88 14.29 19.94
N HIS A 399 -12.01 13.97 18.97
CA HIS A 399 -10.76 13.24 19.25
C HIS A 399 -9.51 14.08 18.97
N GLY A 400 -9.67 15.38 18.72
CA GLY A 400 -8.52 16.26 18.49
C GLY A 400 -8.93 17.73 18.23
N PRO A 401 -8.00 18.56 17.76
CA PRO A 401 -8.26 19.95 17.44
C PRO A 401 -9.12 20.09 16.18
N PRO A 402 -9.68 21.30 15.90
CA PRO A 402 -10.32 21.62 14.63
C PRO A 402 -9.44 21.28 13.43
N VAL A 403 -10.06 20.81 12.36
CA VAL A 403 -9.36 20.32 11.16
C VAL A 403 -9.50 21.31 10.03
N GLU A 404 -8.38 21.73 9.45
CA GLU A 404 -8.37 22.42 8.19
C GLU A 404 -8.45 21.39 7.05
N VAL A 405 -9.44 21.54 6.19
CA VAL A 405 -9.71 20.65 5.07
C VAL A 405 -9.47 21.39 3.77
N VAL A 406 -8.68 20.81 2.90
CA VAL A 406 -8.50 21.24 1.50
C VAL A 406 -8.98 20.11 0.62
N GLN A 407 -9.90 20.39 -0.29
CA GLN A 407 -10.37 19.41 -1.27
C GLN A 407 -10.33 19.98 -2.67
N ASP A 408 -9.80 19.21 -3.59
CA ASP A 408 -9.81 19.53 -5.01
C ASP A 408 -11.21 19.38 -5.60
N LEU A 409 -11.51 20.21 -6.60
CA LEU A 409 -12.70 20.03 -7.43
C LEU A 409 -12.68 18.63 -8.06
N LYS A 410 -13.75 17.86 -7.88
CA LYS A 410 -13.87 16.52 -8.42
C LYS A 410 -14.15 16.53 -9.92
N LEU A 411 -13.15 16.95 -10.71
CA LEU A 411 -13.23 16.95 -12.16
C LEU A 411 -13.21 15.51 -12.67
N VAL A 412 -14.21 15.16 -13.49
CA VAL A 412 -14.33 13.82 -14.09
C VAL A 412 -14.33 13.96 -15.61
N PRO A 413 -13.21 13.66 -16.28
CA PRO A 413 -13.20 13.59 -17.74
C PRO A 413 -14.17 12.50 -18.23
N VAL A 414 -14.93 12.80 -19.29
CA VAL A 414 -15.90 11.86 -19.88
C VAL A 414 -15.44 11.48 -21.28
N LEU A 415 -15.19 10.20 -21.50
CA LEU A 415 -14.84 9.57 -22.77
C LEU A 415 -16.02 8.77 -23.29
N GLU A 416 -16.25 8.78 -24.61
CA GLU A 416 -17.24 7.93 -25.26
C GLU A 416 -16.62 6.64 -25.78
N ALA A 417 -17.19 5.49 -25.43
CA ALA A 417 -16.93 4.21 -26.07
C ALA A 417 -18.07 3.93 -27.06
N ARG A 418 -17.80 3.98 -28.34
CA ARG A 418 -18.81 3.73 -29.37
C ARG A 418 -19.01 2.24 -29.60
N ARG A 419 -20.21 1.87 -30.04
CA ARG A 419 -20.49 0.51 -30.45
C ARG A 419 -19.71 0.21 -31.72
N ALA A 420 -18.99 -0.92 -31.74
CA ALA A 420 -18.25 -1.37 -32.89
C ALA A 420 -19.24 -1.82 -34.02
N GLU A 421 -19.08 -1.32 -35.21
CA GLU A 421 -19.90 -1.74 -36.38
C GLU A 421 -19.60 -3.19 -36.75
N THR A 422 -18.35 -3.59 -36.60
CA THR A 422 -17.86 -4.96 -36.79
C THR A 422 -16.88 -5.27 -35.66
N GLN A 423 -16.77 -6.52 -35.27
CA GLN A 423 -15.82 -6.94 -34.26
C GLN A 423 -14.39 -6.51 -34.66
N PRO A 424 -13.70 -5.69 -33.86
CA PRO A 424 -12.33 -5.32 -34.14
C PRO A 424 -11.40 -6.54 -34.21
N ARG A 425 -10.46 -6.52 -35.14
CA ARG A 425 -9.39 -7.51 -35.16
C ARG A 425 -8.29 -7.03 -34.24
N LEU A 426 -7.75 -7.93 -33.46
CA LEU A 426 -6.62 -7.64 -32.61
C LEU A 426 -5.35 -7.98 -33.41
N ASP A 427 -4.92 -7.09 -34.31
CA ASP A 427 -3.80 -7.34 -35.22
C ASP A 427 -2.79 -6.19 -35.33
N GLY A 428 -2.96 -5.16 -34.48
CA GLY A 428 -2.11 -3.97 -34.44
C GLY A 428 -2.44 -2.94 -35.52
N GLN A 429 -3.52 -3.15 -36.30
CA GLN A 429 -3.97 -2.20 -37.31
C GLN A 429 -5.17 -1.42 -36.78
N LEU A 430 -5.00 -0.12 -36.61
CA LEU A 430 -6.01 0.73 -35.97
C LEU A 430 -7.09 1.28 -36.93
N GLY A 431 -7.29 0.66 -38.10
CA GLY A 431 -8.30 1.10 -39.06
C GLY A 431 -9.73 0.97 -38.55
N GLU A 432 -10.03 -0.04 -37.75
CA GLU A 432 -11.34 -0.23 -37.10
C GLU A 432 -11.61 0.79 -35.98
N TRP A 433 -10.59 1.52 -35.56
CA TRP A 433 -10.64 2.52 -34.49
C TRP A 433 -10.83 3.96 -35.00
N ASP A 434 -11.05 4.15 -36.28
CA ASP A 434 -11.23 5.48 -36.89
C ASP A 434 -12.43 6.26 -36.29
N SER A 435 -13.47 5.53 -35.84
CA SER A 435 -14.64 6.11 -35.18
C SER A 435 -14.47 6.32 -33.67
N ALA A 436 -13.42 5.79 -33.07
CA ALA A 436 -13.19 5.84 -31.63
C ALA A 436 -12.71 7.23 -31.17
N GLN A 437 -13.13 7.61 -29.97
CA GLN A 437 -12.62 8.80 -29.31
C GLN A 437 -11.31 8.45 -28.57
N TRP A 438 -10.22 9.11 -28.93
CA TRP A 438 -8.91 8.90 -28.32
C TRP A 438 -8.64 9.90 -27.21
N MET A 439 -8.12 9.41 -26.07
CA MET A 439 -7.69 10.22 -24.95
C MET A 439 -6.17 10.06 -24.75
N PRO A 440 -5.38 11.16 -24.81
CA PRO A 440 -3.95 11.10 -24.54
C PRO A 440 -3.66 10.97 -23.04
N LEU A 441 -2.60 10.26 -22.69
CA LEU A 441 -2.01 10.27 -21.35
C LEU A 441 -1.03 11.43 -21.30
N VAL A 442 -1.25 12.37 -20.37
CA VAL A 442 -0.50 13.64 -20.37
C VAL A 442 0.14 13.98 -19.03
N TYR A 443 -0.05 13.15 -18.00
CA TYR A 443 0.45 13.42 -16.65
C TYR A 443 1.61 12.49 -16.31
N PRO A 444 2.87 12.95 -16.40
CA PRO A 444 4.02 12.16 -16.00
C PRO A 444 4.07 12.03 -14.48
N VAL A 445 4.47 10.85 -14.01
CA VAL A 445 4.76 10.57 -12.61
C VAL A 445 6.16 9.99 -12.51
N GLY A 446 6.91 10.42 -11.50
CA GLY A 446 8.32 10.12 -11.37
C GLY A 446 9.16 11.34 -11.75
N PHE A 447 10.38 11.13 -12.11
CA PHE A 447 11.40 12.17 -12.23
C PHE A 447 11.31 12.95 -13.54
N ASP A 448 11.38 14.30 -13.44
CA ASP A 448 11.57 15.32 -14.48
C ASP A 448 10.46 15.51 -15.53
N ALA A 449 10.42 16.76 -16.06
CA ALA A 449 9.59 17.14 -17.19
C ALA A 449 9.93 16.24 -18.39
N ARG A 450 8.91 15.55 -18.88
CA ARG A 450 9.04 14.53 -19.88
C ARG A 450 9.30 15.06 -21.27
N ASP A 451 10.19 14.42 -21.96
CA ASP A 451 10.35 14.54 -23.39
C ASP A 451 9.29 13.65 -24.10
N THR A 452 8.46 14.25 -24.95
CA THR A 452 7.47 13.51 -25.74
C THR A 452 8.09 12.62 -26.81
N ASP A 453 9.36 12.80 -27.12
CA ASP A 453 10.14 11.93 -28.01
C ASP A 453 10.59 10.64 -27.29
N ASP A 454 10.53 10.61 -25.97
CA ASP A 454 10.79 9.47 -25.10
C ASP A 454 9.56 8.56 -25.04
N LEU A 455 8.51 8.98 -24.35
CA LEU A 455 7.25 8.25 -24.23
C LEU A 455 6.05 9.15 -24.51
N SER A 456 5.12 8.70 -25.33
CA SER A 456 3.79 9.29 -25.43
C SER A 456 2.76 8.20 -25.68
N SER A 457 1.56 8.34 -25.10
CA SER A 457 0.53 7.30 -25.20
C SER A 457 -0.88 7.88 -25.29
N LYS A 458 -1.79 7.13 -25.93
CA LYS A 458 -3.21 7.44 -25.96
C LYS A 458 -4.03 6.17 -25.97
N VAL A 459 -5.27 6.24 -25.43
CA VAL A 459 -6.19 5.11 -25.28
C VAL A 459 -7.54 5.42 -25.90
N ALA A 460 -8.21 4.39 -26.40
CA ALA A 460 -9.59 4.44 -26.88
C ALA A 460 -10.34 3.14 -26.54
N PHE A 461 -11.68 3.23 -26.49
CA PHE A 461 -12.57 2.10 -26.26
C PHE A 461 -13.63 1.97 -27.34
N LEU A 462 -13.94 0.73 -27.68
CA LEU A 462 -15.13 0.30 -28.45
C LEU A 462 -15.83 -0.82 -27.68
N TRP A 463 -17.06 -1.14 -28.00
CA TRP A 463 -17.80 -2.23 -27.35
C TRP A 463 -18.79 -2.91 -28.28
N ASP A 464 -19.15 -4.15 -27.96
CA ASP A 464 -20.28 -4.89 -28.52
C ASP A 464 -21.03 -5.67 -27.43
N ASP A 465 -21.94 -6.57 -27.78
CA ASP A 465 -22.74 -7.32 -26.80
C ASP A 465 -21.91 -8.37 -26.01
N ALA A 466 -20.68 -8.64 -26.43
CA ALA A 466 -19.83 -9.69 -25.86
C ALA A 466 -18.55 -9.15 -25.21
N PHE A 467 -17.99 -8.07 -25.74
CA PHE A 467 -16.67 -7.57 -25.35
C PHE A 467 -16.65 -6.05 -25.19
N LEU A 468 -15.84 -5.60 -24.26
CA LEU A 468 -15.25 -4.24 -24.24
C LEU A 468 -13.88 -4.34 -24.90
N TYR A 469 -13.65 -3.53 -25.94
CA TYR A 469 -12.38 -3.45 -26.65
C TYR A 469 -11.62 -2.23 -26.20
N MET A 470 -10.31 -2.37 -26.05
CA MET A 470 -9.39 -1.27 -25.73
C MET A 470 -8.24 -1.26 -26.72
N ALA A 471 -7.90 -0.10 -27.24
CA ALA A 471 -6.65 0.11 -27.96
C ALA A 471 -5.79 1.16 -27.27
N VAL A 472 -4.51 0.87 -27.15
CA VAL A 472 -3.49 1.81 -26.69
C VAL A 472 -2.45 1.96 -27.78
N LYS A 473 -2.20 3.21 -28.18
CA LYS A 473 -1.12 3.52 -29.11
C LYS A 473 -0.05 4.31 -28.37
N THR A 474 1.15 3.77 -28.30
CA THR A 474 2.30 4.32 -27.58
C THR A 474 3.44 4.58 -28.55
N HIS A 475 4.11 5.70 -28.39
CA HIS A 475 5.45 5.94 -28.87
C HIS A 475 6.39 5.75 -27.67
N ASP A 476 7.42 4.92 -27.86
CA ASP A 476 8.40 4.54 -26.83
C ASP A 476 9.75 4.40 -27.55
N ASN A 477 10.74 5.15 -27.12
CA ASN A 477 12.03 5.22 -27.80
C ASN A 477 12.89 3.97 -27.55
N GLU A 478 12.76 3.32 -26.39
CA GLU A 478 13.53 2.15 -25.99
C GLU A 478 12.64 1.13 -25.21
N PHE A 479 11.85 0.35 -25.94
CA PHE A 479 10.98 -0.66 -25.34
C PHE A 479 11.78 -1.76 -24.63
N TYR A 480 11.52 -1.96 -23.33
CA TYR A 480 12.19 -2.96 -22.50
C TYR A 480 11.21 -3.65 -21.55
N GLN A 481 10.92 -4.94 -21.79
CA GLN A 481 10.06 -5.76 -20.93
C GLN A 481 10.64 -7.17 -20.76
N PRO A 482 11.57 -7.35 -19.81
CA PRO A 482 12.17 -8.68 -19.55
C PRO A 482 11.31 -9.54 -18.62
N TYR A 483 10.29 -8.97 -17.98
CA TYR A 483 9.52 -9.61 -16.92
C TYR A 483 8.23 -10.23 -17.44
N ALA A 484 7.67 -11.18 -16.67
CA ALA A 484 6.39 -11.84 -16.91
C ALA A 484 5.69 -12.12 -15.56
N GLY A 485 4.38 -12.35 -15.58
CA GLY A 485 3.61 -12.64 -14.38
C GLY A 485 3.32 -11.40 -13.54
N ASP A 486 3.35 -11.53 -12.23
CA ASP A 486 2.99 -10.50 -11.25
C ASP A 486 3.89 -9.25 -11.28
N ILE A 487 5.10 -9.38 -11.80
CA ILE A 487 6.09 -8.30 -11.85
C ILE A 487 6.16 -7.57 -13.21
N VAL A 488 5.24 -7.80 -14.15
CA VAL A 488 5.24 -7.08 -15.46
C VAL A 488 5.17 -5.57 -15.31
N TRP A 489 4.63 -5.08 -14.19
CA TRP A 489 4.56 -3.65 -13.85
C TRP A 489 5.93 -2.99 -13.64
N SER A 490 6.99 -3.80 -13.50
CA SER A 490 8.35 -3.29 -13.22
C SER A 490 9.07 -2.74 -14.45
N ALA A 491 8.52 -2.91 -15.65
CA ALA A 491 9.07 -2.43 -16.92
C ALA A 491 7.92 -1.99 -17.85
N ASP A 492 8.16 -1.90 -19.15
CA ASP A 492 7.22 -1.36 -20.13
C ASP A 492 5.94 -2.18 -20.20
N ASN A 493 4.86 -1.61 -19.72
CA ASN A 493 3.56 -2.25 -19.75
C ASN A 493 2.42 -1.24 -19.59
N VAL A 494 1.22 -1.68 -19.85
CA VAL A 494 -0.02 -0.98 -19.53
C VAL A 494 -0.59 -1.56 -18.24
N GLU A 495 -0.74 -0.74 -17.20
CA GLU A 495 -1.59 -1.07 -16.05
C GLU A 495 -2.97 -0.45 -16.26
N LEU A 496 -4.01 -1.27 -16.25
CA LEU A 496 -5.39 -0.86 -16.42
C LEU A 496 -6.18 -1.09 -15.13
N PHE A 497 -6.84 -0.04 -14.67
CA PHE A 497 -7.78 -0.06 -13.54
C PHE A 497 -9.17 0.28 -14.09
N LEU A 498 -10.11 -0.68 -14.03
CA LEU A 498 -11.46 -0.53 -14.54
C LEU A 498 -12.45 -0.95 -13.46
N ASP A 499 -13.19 0.01 -12.88
CA ASP A 499 -14.03 -0.19 -11.69
C ASP A 499 -13.26 -1.02 -10.62
N ASP A 500 -13.72 -2.22 -10.33
CA ASP A 500 -13.14 -3.13 -9.33
C ASP A 500 -12.17 -4.17 -9.92
N TRP A 501 -11.62 -3.89 -11.10
CA TRP A 501 -10.70 -4.78 -11.81
C TRP A 501 -9.37 -4.10 -12.11
N SER A 502 -8.28 -4.87 -12.08
CA SER A 502 -6.96 -4.40 -12.49
C SER A 502 -6.17 -5.45 -13.23
N TRP A 503 -5.54 -5.02 -14.34
CA TRP A 503 -4.71 -5.87 -15.19
C TRP A 503 -3.41 -5.19 -15.56
N GLY A 504 -2.35 -6.02 -15.71
CA GLY A 504 -1.14 -5.69 -16.45
C GLY A 504 -1.21 -6.26 -17.86
N LEU A 505 -0.96 -5.44 -18.88
CA LEU A 505 -0.91 -5.84 -20.28
C LEU A 505 0.50 -5.63 -20.79
N SER A 506 1.17 -6.69 -21.22
CA SER A 506 2.59 -6.64 -21.57
C SER A 506 2.91 -7.38 -22.86
N LEU A 507 4.01 -6.98 -23.51
CA LEU A 507 4.69 -7.79 -24.53
C LEU A 507 5.94 -8.39 -23.91
N THR A 508 5.81 -9.59 -23.35
CA THR A 508 6.92 -10.33 -22.75
C THR A 508 7.75 -11.06 -23.82
N GLU A 509 8.89 -11.63 -23.44
CA GLU A 509 9.69 -12.49 -24.32
C GLU A 509 8.90 -13.71 -24.85
N LYS A 510 7.85 -14.13 -24.13
CA LYS A 510 6.97 -15.25 -24.52
C LYS A 510 5.81 -14.81 -25.42
N GLY A 511 5.66 -13.52 -25.66
CA GLY A 511 4.58 -12.91 -26.43
C GLY A 511 3.65 -12.06 -25.56
N PRO A 512 2.49 -11.62 -26.11
CA PRO A 512 1.51 -10.85 -25.37
C PRO A 512 1.01 -11.60 -24.13
N GLU A 513 0.99 -10.93 -22.99
CA GLU A 513 0.54 -11.47 -21.71
C GLU A 513 -0.41 -10.51 -21.01
N VAL A 514 -1.48 -11.05 -20.43
CA VAL A 514 -2.41 -10.34 -19.55
C VAL A 514 -2.27 -10.92 -18.16
N PHE A 515 -1.88 -10.10 -17.19
CA PHE A 515 -1.84 -10.49 -15.79
C PHE A 515 -2.99 -9.84 -15.03
N LEU A 516 -3.73 -10.61 -14.24
CA LEU A 516 -4.83 -10.14 -13.41
C LEU A 516 -4.31 -9.91 -11.99
N TYR A 517 -4.22 -8.64 -11.57
CA TYR A 517 -3.84 -8.28 -10.20
C TYR A 517 -5.00 -8.48 -9.23
N TRP A 518 -6.20 -7.97 -9.55
CA TRP A 518 -7.42 -8.19 -8.76
C TRP A 518 -8.68 -8.07 -9.61
N GLY A 519 -9.78 -8.64 -9.11
CA GLY A 519 -11.09 -8.60 -9.74
C GLY A 519 -12.19 -9.18 -8.85
N VAL A 520 -13.43 -9.01 -9.27
CA VAL A 520 -14.61 -9.46 -8.51
C VAL A 520 -14.75 -10.98 -8.61
N ASP A 521 -14.81 -11.66 -7.45
CA ASP A 521 -15.02 -13.11 -7.32
C ASP A 521 -14.01 -14.00 -8.09
N VAL A 522 -12.80 -13.51 -8.33
CA VAL A 522 -11.72 -14.26 -8.96
C VAL A 522 -10.51 -14.37 -8.04
N SER A 523 -9.72 -15.42 -8.19
CA SER A 523 -8.41 -15.48 -7.54
C SER A 523 -7.50 -14.47 -8.22
N PRO A 524 -6.89 -13.53 -7.47
CA PRO A 524 -5.95 -12.58 -8.01
C PRO A 524 -4.62 -13.26 -8.40
N GLU A 525 -3.74 -12.49 -9.03
CA GLU A 525 -2.36 -12.87 -9.30
C GLU A 525 -2.23 -14.10 -10.20
N THR A 526 -2.86 -14.02 -11.38
CA THR A 526 -2.78 -15.09 -12.37
C THR A 526 -2.71 -14.53 -13.79
N VAL A 527 -2.02 -15.27 -14.66
CA VAL A 527 -2.08 -14.99 -16.11
C VAL A 527 -3.50 -15.24 -16.61
N ASN A 528 -4.14 -14.19 -17.11
CA ASN A 528 -5.52 -14.22 -17.54
C ASN A 528 -5.60 -14.55 -19.03
N THR A 529 -6.00 -15.78 -19.36
CA THR A 529 -6.13 -16.26 -20.73
C THR A 529 -7.49 -15.96 -21.38
N ASP A 530 -8.45 -15.46 -20.62
CA ASP A 530 -9.79 -15.14 -21.13
C ASP A 530 -9.85 -13.76 -21.79
N VAL A 531 -8.98 -12.84 -21.38
CA VAL A 531 -8.77 -11.54 -22.03
C VAL A 531 -7.86 -11.75 -23.24
N GLN A 532 -8.36 -11.43 -24.42
CA GLN A 532 -7.57 -11.51 -25.65
C GLN A 532 -6.68 -10.27 -25.77
N LEU A 533 -5.40 -10.44 -26.02
CA LEU A 533 -4.43 -9.36 -26.19
C LEU A 533 -3.59 -9.59 -27.44
N ALA A 534 -3.48 -8.57 -28.27
CA ALA A 534 -2.44 -8.45 -29.29
C ALA A 534 -1.57 -7.23 -28.99
N VAL A 535 -0.26 -7.40 -29.10
CA VAL A 535 0.70 -6.30 -29.02
C VAL A 535 1.59 -6.36 -30.24
N THR A 536 1.69 -5.25 -30.95
CA THR A 536 2.56 -5.13 -32.13
C THR A 536 3.54 -3.98 -31.92
N ARG A 537 4.75 -4.15 -32.44
CA ARG A 537 5.79 -3.14 -32.39
C ARG A 537 6.37 -2.91 -33.78
N ASP A 538 6.42 -1.64 -34.21
CA ASP A 538 7.08 -1.20 -35.43
C ASP A 538 7.98 0.01 -35.12
N GLY A 539 9.28 -0.25 -35.00
CA GLY A 539 10.25 0.75 -34.55
C GLY A 539 9.96 1.21 -33.11
N THR A 540 9.62 2.47 -32.95
CA THR A 540 9.25 3.11 -31.67
C THR A 540 7.74 3.14 -31.45
N GLU A 541 6.91 2.67 -32.37
CA GLU A 541 5.48 2.58 -32.16
C GLU A 541 5.11 1.21 -31.57
N VAL A 542 4.36 1.21 -30.49
CA VAL A 542 3.80 0.02 -29.84
C VAL A 542 2.27 0.17 -29.78
N VAL A 543 1.56 -0.85 -30.26
CA VAL A 543 0.10 -0.88 -30.24
C VAL A 543 -0.36 -2.08 -29.43
N TYR A 544 -1.17 -1.82 -28.41
CA TYR A 544 -1.89 -2.83 -27.63
C TYR A 544 -3.34 -2.83 -28.07
N GLU A 545 -3.89 -3.98 -28.36
CA GLU A 545 -5.33 -4.18 -28.60
C GLU A 545 -5.83 -5.31 -27.70
N ALA A 546 -6.79 -5.02 -26.86
CA ALA A 546 -7.35 -5.99 -25.91
C ALA A 546 -8.88 -6.12 -26.06
N ALA A 547 -9.39 -7.34 -25.85
CA ALA A 547 -10.83 -7.62 -25.77
C ALA A 547 -11.15 -8.28 -24.44
N PHE A 548 -11.86 -7.53 -23.60
CA PHE A 548 -12.30 -7.96 -22.27
C PHE A 548 -13.70 -8.58 -22.39
N PRO A 549 -13.88 -9.88 -22.10
CA PRO A 549 -15.18 -10.50 -22.14
C PRO A 549 -16.08 -9.95 -21.03
N LYS A 550 -17.37 -9.81 -21.30
CA LYS A 550 -18.35 -9.27 -20.34
C LYS A 550 -18.36 -9.97 -18.97
N SER A 551 -17.91 -11.22 -18.91
CA SER A 551 -17.75 -11.97 -17.66
C SER A 551 -16.71 -11.38 -16.71
N HIS A 552 -15.74 -10.63 -17.24
CA HIS A 552 -14.67 -9.97 -16.50
C HIS A 552 -14.94 -8.47 -16.30
N LEU A 553 -16.18 -8.03 -16.45
CA LEU A 553 -16.56 -6.62 -16.32
C LEU A 553 -17.63 -6.40 -15.24
N THR A 554 -18.01 -7.44 -14.49
CA THR A 554 -19.00 -7.34 -13.42
C THR A 554 -18.57 -6.29 -12.39
N PRO A 555 -19.48 -5.36 -11.98
CA PRO A 555 -20.93 -5.32 -12.28
C PRO A 555 -21.31 -4.59 -13.60
N LEU A 556 -20.37 -4.11 -14.41
CA LEU A 556 -20.66 -3.43 -15.67
C LEU A 556 -21.43 -4.36 -16.64
N THR A 557 -22.48 -3.84 -17.25
CA THR A 557 -23.19 -4.48 -18.36
C THR A 557 -23.00 -3.68 -19.64
N LEU A 558 -22.66 -4.37 -20.75
CA LEU A 558 -22.42 -3.75 -22.07
C LEU A 558 -23.75 -3.40 -22.73
N VAL A 559 -24.30 -2.23 -22.38
CA VAL A 559 -25.55 -1.65 -22.89
C VAL A 559 -25.36 -0.15 -23.06
N SER A 560 -25.85 0.41 -24.17
CA SER A 560 -25.80 1.85 -24.44
C SER A 560 -26.38 2.68 -23.28
N GLY A 561 -25.68 3.72 -22.91
CA GLY A 561 -25.99 4.57 -21.76
C GLY A 561 -25.35 4.14 -20.44
N ASN A 562 -24.89 2.90 -20.32
CA ASN A 562 -24.10 2.50 -19.15
C ASN A 562 -22.71 3.13 -19.17
N SER A 563 -22.06 3.14 -18.04
CA SER A 563 -20.72 3.73 -17.91
C SER A 563 -19.88 2.98 -16.88
N PHE A 564 -18.58 3.09 -17.00
CA PHE A 564 -17.58 2.61 -16.05
C PHE A 564 -16.55 3.69 -15.75
N ARG A 565 -15.77 3.48 -14.71
CA ARG A 565 -14.64 4.33 -14.34
C ARG A 565 -13.34 3.60 -14.67
N PHE A 566 -12.38 4.33 -15.24
CA PHE A 566 -11.07 3.75 -15.48
C PHE A 566 -9.94 4.74 -15.22
N ASN A 567 -8.80 4.20 -14.92
CA ASN A 567 -7.50 4.87 -14.99
C ASN A 567 -6.51 3.93 -15.68
N MET A 568 -5.46 4.48 -16.22
CA MET A 568 -4.43 3.71 -16.91
C MET A 568 -3.07 4.34 -16.66
N LEU A 569 -2.09 3.48 -16.41
CA LEU A 569 -0.69 3.84 -16.40
C LEU A 569 -0.02 3.23 -17.62
N MET A 570 0.89 3.96 -18.24
CA MET A 570 1.86 3.43 -19.19
C MET A 570 3.22 3.50 -18.50
N ASN A 571 3.69 2.37 -18.03
CA ASN A 571 5.01 2.24 -17.40
C ASN A 571 6.08 2.21 -18.48
N ASP A 572 7.25 2.71 -18.13
CA ASP A 572 8.39 2.91 -19.01
C ASP A 572 9.70 2.73 -18.22
N LEU A 573 10.58 1.88 -18.74
CA LEU A 573 11.89 1.58 -18.15
C LEU A 573 12.95 1.54 -19.21
N ASP A 574 13.80 2.57 -19.24
CA ASP A 574 14.94 2.65 -20.15
C ASP A 574 16.23 2.10 -19.53
N PRO A 575 16.69 0.90 -19.91
CA PRO A 575 17.89 0.31 -19.34
C PRO A 575 19.18 0.99 -19.79
N SER A 576 19.17 1.76 -20.91
CA SER A 576 20.35 2.46 -21.42
C SER A 576 20.63 3.81 -20.76
N GLY A 577 19.73 4.32 -19.95
CA GLY A 577 19.85 5.59 -19.23
C GLY A 577 20.85 5.55 -18.08
N PRO A 578 21.33 6.71 -17.57
CA PRO A 578 22.18 6.76 -16.39
C PRO A 578 21.38 6.41 -15.14
N GLN A 579 21.30 5.15 -14.78
CA GLN A 579 20.48 4.52 -13.75
C GLN A 579 19.03 4.28 -14.20
N GLU A 580 18.56 3.07 -13.94
CA GLU A 580 17.20 2.60 -14.09
C GLU A 580 16.16 3.65 -13.68
N LYS A 581 15.72 4.45 -14.65
CA LYS A 581 14.70 5.47 -14.44
C LYS A 581 13.37 4.86 -14.84
N ARG A 582 12.71 4.25 -13.90
CA ARG A 582 11.31 3.90 -14.07
C ARG A 582 10.44 5.14 -13.94
N HIS A 583 9.66 5.43 -14.95
CA HIS A 583 8.65 6.48 -14.93
C HIS A 583 7.39 5.99 -15.65
N TRP A 584 6.32 6.75 -15.55
CA TRP A 584 5.08 6.38 -16.21
C TRP A 584 4.24 7.61 -16.59
N LEU A 585 3.37 7.40 -17.57
CA LEU A 585 2.29 8.32 -17.92
C LEU A 585 0.98 7.84 -17.34
N GLN A 586 0.13 8.76 -16.91
CA GLN A 586 -1.21 8.48 -16.47
C GLN A 586 -2.24 9.39 -17.12
N LEU A 587 -3.52 8.97 -17.12
CA LEU A 587 -4.64 9.71 -17.72
C LEU A 587 -5.04 10.91 -16.88
N VAL A 588 -5.03 10.78 -15.57
CA VAL A 588 -5.37 11.83 -14.60
C VAL A 588 -4.29 11.89 -13.55
N PRO A 589 -3.93 13.08 -13.03
CA PRO A 589 -2.89 13.19 -12.03
C PRO A 589 -3.34 12.50 -10.74
N GLN A 590 -2.40 11.90 -10.06
CA GLN A 590 -2.50 11.05 -8.87
C GLN A 590 -2.80 9.58 -9.18
N ARG A 591 -1.75 8.77 -9.07
CA ARG A 591 -1.87 7.37 -8.68
C ARG A 591 -2.50 7.39 -7.30
N GLY A 592 -3.57 6.61 -7.10
CA GLY A 592 -4.28 6.59 -5.84
C GLY A 592 -3.32 6.53 -4.67
N SER A 593 -3.33 7.56 -3.85
CA SER A 593 -2.82 7.44 -2.50
C SER A 593 -3.77 6.48 -1.77
N GLU A 594 -3.23 5.53 -1.04
CA GLU A 594 -4.02 4.74 -0.11
C GLU A 594 -4.94 5.68 0.68
N GLY A 595 -6.27 5.44 0.61
CA GLY A 595 -7.26 6.25 1.31
C GLY A 595 -8.09 7.22 0.48
N SER A 596 -7.68 7.62 -0.73
CA SER A 596 -8.55 8.35 -1.66
C SER A 596 -8.65 7.61 -2.98
N GLN A 597 -9.87 7.31 -3.43
CA GLN A 597 -10.01 6.82 -4.79
C GLN A 597 -9.45 7.88 -5.77
N PRO A 598 -8.48 7.53 -6.63
CA PRO A 598 -7.93 8.49 -7.57
C PRO A 598 -9.05 9.01 -8.47
N PRO A 599 -8.97 10.25 -8.96
CA PRO A 599 -9.85 10.71 -9.99
C PRO A 599 -9.77 9.71 -11.15
N ARG A 600 -10.93 9.25 -11.62
CA ARG A 600 -11.04 8.28 -12.71
C ARG A 600 -11.80 8.90 -13.87
N VAL A 601 -11.37 8.57 -15.08
CA VAL A 601 -12.11 8.92 -16.28
C VAL A 601 -13.41 8.12 -16.32
N LYS A 602 -14.52 8.77 -16.64
CA LYS A 602 -15.80 8.10 -16.88
C LYS A 602 -15.91 7.76 -18.37
N VAL A 603 -16.08 6.49 -18.70
CA VAL A 603 -16.38 6.05 -20.06
C VAL A 603 -17.87 5.76 -20.17
N VAL A 604 -18.51 6.33 -21.18
CA VAL A 604 -19.95 6.13 -21.46
C VAL A 604 -20.09 5.30 -22.74
N LEU A 605 -20.83 4.20 -22.66
CA LEU A 605 -21.14 3.36 -23.80
C LEU A 605 -22.16 4.05 -24.70
N GLN A 606 -21.83 4.30 -25.97
CA GLN A 606 -22.67 4.95 -26.97
C GLN A 606 -22.99 4.00 -28.12
N GLU A 607 -24.17 4.19 -28.79
CA GLU A 607 -24.50 3.44 -30.00
C GLU A 607 -23.55 3.76 -31.15
#